data_e999eb2f3a2948bf436ac2711e1b0873
#
_entry.id   e999eb2f3a2948bf436ac2711e1b0873
#
_cell.length_a   1.000
_cell.length_b   1.000
_cell.length_c   1.000
_cell.angle_alpha   90.00
_cell.angle_beta   90.00
_cell.angle_gamma   90.00
#
_symmetry.space_group_name_H-M   'P 1'
#
loop_
_entity.id
_entity.type
_entity.pdbx_description
1 polymer ?
#
loop_
_entity_poly.entity_id
_entity_poly.type
_entity_poly.pdbx_seq_one_letter_code
_entity_poly.pdbx_strand_id
1 'polypeptide(L)'
;MADINIAITKEEIKESDIPQFNNQNKLTEKIKIIPIPTILTVPIYSKEISNSLKKIEKNYYDYYIFASAHSVNIFFETIKNEKNAYSILEKIKKSNENNNNNFIAIGPKTKKEIEKNNIKAKLAISFASNINCDANNNNNNFITHKEKKIIDYSTNSIMQFLDHLDKIKTNKKINILMPRSAESIKSNNFISKVYKNLDLEQVFFYKTIEFNRVRESKEWIKFKELVFNKKLPCLIFTSPSTVRAFFNIILNDFYTRDEIEQNKYQIQISSNVKKEQELLNVLGLKLIISIGPKTSEELKKRNIKYIESEEHTIEGTLNHLLKYMSDML
;
A
#
# COMPACT_ATOMS: atom_id res chain seq x y z
N MET A 1 25.56 1.97 -23.71
CA MET A 1 25.30 2.19 -22.28
C MET A 1 24.61 0.96 -21.71
N ALA A 2 24.91 0.54 -20.47
CA ALA A 2 24.34 -0.66 -19.86
C ALA A 2 22.92 -0.39 -19.33
N ASP A 3 22.07 -1.45 -19.24
CA ASP A 3 20.75 -1.38 -18.63
C ASP A 3 20.86 -1.00 -17.15
N ILE A 4 19.96 -0.12 -16.70
CA ILE A 4 19.85 0.29 -15.29
C ILE A 4 18.79 -0.59 -14.63
N ASN A 5 19.23 -1.48 -13.76
CA ASN A 5 18.32 -2.35 -13.02
C ASN A 5 17.86 -1.67 -11.71
N ILE A 6 16.54 -1.66 -11.46
CA ILE A 6 15.91 -1.12 -10.26
C ILE A 6 15.10 -2.22 -9.62
N ALA A 7 15.38 -2.55 -8.37
CA ALA A 7 14.56 -3.49 -7.62
C ALA A 7 13.46 -2.75 -6.85
N ILE A 8 12.26 -3.31 -6.83
CA ILE A 8 11.12 -2.76 -6.09
C ILE A 8 10.50 -3.87 -5.24
N THR A 9 10.36 -3.63 -3.93
CA THR A 9 9.75 -4.58 -3.00
C THR A 9 8.24 -4.65 -3.17
N LYS A 10 7.79 -5.29 -4.25
CA LYS A 10 6.38 -5.49 -4.60
C LYS A 10 6.22 -6.85 -5.26
N GLU A 11 5.06 -7.47 -5.08
CA GLU A 11 4.74 -8.77 -5.67
C GLU A 11 4.68 -8.70 -7.20
N GLU A 12 4.03 -7.67 -7.73
CA GLU A 12 3.85 -7.45 -9.16
C GLU A 12 3.92 -5.95 -9.48
N ILE A 13 4.55 -5.61 -10.58
CA ILE A 13 4.55 -4.26 -11.15
C ILE A 13 3.56 -4.23 -12.32
N LYS A 14 2.53 -3.40 -12.21
CA LYS A 14 1.54 -3.22 -13.27
C LYS A 14 2.05 -2.18 -14.27
N GLU A 15 1.62 -2.26 -15.52
CA GLU A 15 1.93 -1.22 -16.52
C GLU A 15 1.55 0.18 -16.05
N SER A 16 0.44 0.30 -15.29
CA SER A 16 0.03 1.57 -14.70
C SER A 16 0.96 2.10 -13.58
N ASP A 17 1.86 1.29 -13.08
CA ASP A 17 2.86 1.69 -12.07
C ASP A 17 4.14 2.23 -12.74
N ILE A 18 4.29 2.00 -14.05
CA ILE A 18 5.46 2.44 -14.82
C ILE A 18 5.13 3.81 -15.42
N PRO A 19 5.96 4.83 -15.18
CA PRO A 19 5.76 6.14 -15.79
C PRO A 19 5.71 6.00 -17.32
N GLN A 20 4.72 6.66 -17.95
CA GLN A 20 4.74 6.84 -19.40
C GLN A 20 5.80 7.90 -19.71
N PHE A 21 6.97 7.44 -20.04
CA PHE A 21 8.07 8.32 -20.39
C PHE A 21 7.83 8.90 -21.79
N ASN A 22 7.67 10.19 -21.90
CA ASN A 22 7.76 10.86 -23.18
C ASN A 22 9.13 10.56 -23.79
N ASN A 23 9.16 10.08 -25.02
CA ASN A 23 10.34 9.58 -25.80
C ASN A 23 11.54 10.53 -25.90
N GLN A 24 11.62 11.59 -25.10
CA GLN A 24 12.67 12.60 -25.11
C GLN A 24 13.89 12.25 -24.22
N ASN A 25 13.76 11.29 -23.30
CA ASN A 25 14.85 10.89 -22.41
C ASN A 25 15.42 9.52 -22.79
N LYS A 26 16.57 9.47 -23.46
CA LYS A 26 17.32 8.25 -23.80
C LYS A 26 17.65 7.35 -22.59
N LEU A 27 17.55 7.86 -21.36
CA LEU A 27 17.74 7.12 -20.11
C LEU A 27 16.60 6.13 -19.82
N THR A 28 15.38 6.44 -20.26
CA THR A 28 14.19 5.67 -19.92
C THR A 28 14.09 4.33 -20.66
N GLU A 29 14.64 4.24 -21.87
CA GLU A 29 14.66 3.00 -22.67
C GLU A 29 15.54 1.90 -22.05
N LYS A 30 16.36 2.23 -21.04
CA LYS A 30 17.35 1.35 -20.42
C LYS A 30 17.00 0.91 -19.00
N ILE A 31 15.86 1.35 -18.47
CA ILE A 31 15.46 0.99 -17.12
C ILE A 31 14.75 -0.36 -17.12
N LYS A 32 15.29 -1.28 -16.35
CA LYS A 32 14.69 -2.58 -16.08
C LYS A 32 14.23 -2.68 -14.64
N ILE A 33 12.91 -2.77 -14.46
CA ILE A 33 12.30 -2.91 -13.13
C ILE A 33 12.20 -4.39 -12.77
N ILE A 34 12.63 -4.72 -11.54
CA ILE A 34 12.65 -6.07 -11.01
C ILE A 34 11.77 -6.09 -9.76
N PRO A 35 10.58 -6.71 -9.81
CA PRO A 35 9.76 -6.89 -8.63
C PRO A 35 10.43 -7.87 -7.67
N ILE A 36 10.37 -7.57 -6.38
CA ILE A 36 10.85 -8.46 -5.32
C ILE A 36 9.66 -8.73 -4.38
N PRO A 37 9.02 -9.89 -4.49
CA PRO A 37 7.89 -10.26 -3.65
C PRO A 37 8.38 -10.67 -2.25
N THR A 38 8.58 -9.69 -1.35
CA THR A 38 9.01 -9.98 0.03
C THR A 38 7.88 -10.32 0.97
N ILE A 39 6.65 -9.90 0.62
CA ILE A 39 5.43 -10.15 1.40
C ILE A 39 4.31 -10.60 0.48
N LEU A 40 3.40 -11.39 1.04
CA LEU A 40 2.12 -11.74 0.43
C LEU A 40 0.99 -11.24 1.31
N THR A 41 -0.07 -10.80 0.67
CA THR A 41 -1.33 -10.55 1.34
C THR A 41 -2.25 -11.73 1.11
N VAL A 42 -2.69 -12.33 2.22
CA VAL A 42 -3.57 -13.50 2.18
C VAL A 42 -4.90 -13.19 2.85
N PRO A 43 -6.03 -13.63 2.27
CA PRO A 43 -7.33 -13.50 2.89
C PRO A 43 -7.39 -14.27 4.21
N ILE A 44 -8.22 -13.79 5.13
CA ILE A 44 -8.57 -14.47 6.39
C ILE A 44 -9.95 -15.08 6.20
N TYR A 45 -10.14 -16.30 6.70
CA TYR A 45 -11.43 -16.96 6.77
C TYR A 45 -11.81 -17.05 8.24
N SER A 46 -12.85 -16.32 8.66
CA SER A 46 -13.26 -16.26 10.06
C SER A 46 -14.79 -16.20 10.20
N LYS A 47 -15.28 -16.52 11.42
CA LYS A 47 -16.70 -16.37 11.73
C LYS A 47 -17.17 -14.92 11.64
N GLU A 48 -16.31 -13.98 11.99
CA GLU A 48 -16.59 -12.54 11.92
C GLU A 48 -16.86 -12.12 10.46
N ILE A 49 -16.05 -12.60 9.51
CA ILE A 49 -16.28 -12.34 8.08
C ILE A 49 -17.60 -12.95 7.63
N SER A 50 -17.84 -14.24 7.94
CA SER A 50 -19.09 -14.90 7.57
C SER A 50 -20.32 -14.19 8.17
N ASN A 51 -20.22 -13.69 9.41
CA ASN A 51 -21.27 -12.93 10.05
C ASN A 51 -21.49 -11.57 9.38
N SER A 52 -20.40 -10.85 9.03
CA SER A 52 -20.51 -9.57 8.33
C SER A 52 -21.14 -9.74 6.94
N LEU A 53 -20.82 -10.80 6.20
CA LEU A 53 -21.45 -11.09 4.91
C LEU A 53 -22.95 -11.38 5.06
N LYS A 54 -23.38 -12.14 6.07
CA LYS A 54 -24.80 -12.34 6.40
C LYS A 54 -25.52 -11.05 6.78
N LYS A 55 -24.81 -10.13 7.48
CA LYS A 55 -25.35 -8.80 7.79
C LYS A 55 -25.52 -7.94 6.53
N ILE A 56 -24.60 -8.04 5.57
CA ILE A 56 -24.74 -7.36 4.25
C ILE A 56 -26.01 -7.84 3.53
N GLU A 57 -26.25 -9.13 3.48
CA GLU A 57 -27.49 -9.69 2.87
C GLU A 57 -28.77 -9.17 3.49
N LYS A 58 -28.73 -8.82 4.78
CA LYS A 58 -29.86 -8.24 5.52
C LYS A 58 -29.93 -6.71 5.43
N ASN A 59 -29.09 -6.07 4.61
CA ASN A 59 -28.95 -4.61 4.51
C ASN A 59 -28.69 -3.95 5.88
N TYR A 60 -27.85 -4.57 6.73
CA TYR A 60 -27.59 -4.11 8.09
C TYR A 60 -26.70 -2.86 8.11
N TYR A 61 -25.73 -2.76 7.18
CA TYR A 61 -24.79 -1.65 7.18
C TYR A 61 -25.29 -0.45 6.40
N ASP A 62 -25.20 0.72 7.05
CA ASP A 62 -25.51 2.01 6.46
C ASP A 62 -24.30 2.55 5.64
N TYR A 63 -23.07 2.21 6.06
CA TYR A 63 -21.83 2.62 5.39
C TYR A 63 -20.79 1.51 5.32
N TYR A 64 -19.96 1.60 4.27
CA TYR A 64 -18.78 0.76 4.04
C TYR A 64 -17.54 1.64 3.92
N ILE A 65 -16.53 1.48 4.80
CA ILE A 65 -15.34 2.34 4.82
C ILE A 65 -14.10 1.54 4.43
N PHE A 66 -13.34 2.03 3.48
CA PHE A 66 -12.12 1.38 3.02
C PHE A 66 -10.89 2.26 3.22
N ALA A 67 -9.93 1.75 4.02
CA ALA A 67 -8.68 2.42 4.33
C ALA A 67 -7.55 2.14 3.33
N SER A 68 -7.79 1.35 2.28
CA SER A 68 -6.83 1.06 1.22
C SER A 68 -7.50 0.43 0.00
N ALA A 69 -6.91 0.59 -1.18
CA ALA A 69 -7.34 -0.10 -2.39
C ALA A 69 -7.24 -1.63 -2.23
N HIS A 70 -6.27 -2.09 -1.44
CA HIS A 70 -6.07 -3.52 -1.18
C HIS A 70 -7.23 -4.13 -0.38
N SER A 71 -7.73 -3.39 0.65
CA SER A 71 -8.91 -3.84 1.40
C SER A 71 -10.16 -3.96 0.53
N VAL A 72 -10.28 -3.11 -0.51
CA VAL A 72 -11.36 -3.21 -1.50
C VAL A 72 -11.26 -4.51 -2.28
N ASN A 73 -10.08 -4.82 -2.83
CA ASN A 73 -9.88 -6.02 -3.63
C ASN A 73 -10.20 -7.29 -2.83
N ILE A 74 -9.61 -7.43 -1.65
CA ILE A 74 -9.86 -8.61 -0.81
C ILE A 74 -11.33 -8.72 -0.39
N PHE A 75 -11.98 -7.61 -0.07
CA PHE A 75 -13.40 -7.61 0.26
C PHE A 75 -14.26 -8.18 -0.87
N PHE A 76 -14.07 -7.69 -2.10
CA PHE A 76 -14.84 -8.17 -3.25
C PHE A 76 -14.43 -9.57 -3.69
N GLU A 77 -13.15 -9.95 -3.59
CA GLU A 77 -12.70 -11.31 -3.82
C GLU A 77 -13.30 -12.29 -2.81
N THR A 78 -13.36 -11.92 -1.53
CA THR A 78 -14.00 -12.73 -0.50
C THR A 78 -15.47 -12.97 -0.84
N ILE A 79 -16.20 -11.93 -1.24
CA ILE A 79 -17.61 -12.06 -1.64
C ILE A 79 -17.75 -12.96 -2.86
N LYS A 80 -16.91 -12.80 -3.90
CA LYS A 80 -16.97 -13.60 -5.13
C LYS A 80 -16.78 -15.12 -4.88
N ASN A 81 -16.08 -15.47 -3.82
CA ASN A 81 -15.83 -16.84 -3.41
C ASN A 81 -16.97 -17.45 -2.57
N GLU A 82 -17.98 -16.66 -2.20
CA GLU A 82 -19.15 -17.15 -1.47
C GLU A 82 -20.17 -17.80 -2.42
N LYS A 83 -20.89 -18.83 -1.93
CA LYS A 83 -21.95 -19.53 -2.71
C LYS A 83 -23.06 -18.58 -3.16
N ASN A 84 -23.35 -17.57 -2.38
CA ASN A 84 -24.39 -16.56 -2.59
C ASN A 84 -23.83 -15.21 -3.05
N ALA A 85 -22.66 -15.20 -3.68
CA ALA A 85 -21.94 -14.02 -4.16
C ALA A 85 -22.84 -13.04 -4.92
N TYR A 86 -23.65 -13.56 -5.84
CA TYR A 86 -24.56 -12.73 -6.64
C TYR A 86 -25.57 -11.96 -5.76
N SER A 87 -26.18 -12.64 -4.82
CA SER A 87 -27.14 -12.02 -3.89
C SER A 87 -26.49 -10.91 -3.06
N ILE A 88 -25.29 -11.17 -2.52
CA ILE A 88 -24.55 -10.18 -1.73
C ILE A 88 -24.18 -8.96 -2.59
N LEU A 89 -23.67 -9.16 -3.79
CA LEU A 89 -23.27 -8.05 -4.69
C LEU A 89 -24.47 -7.19 -5.12
N GLU A 90 -25.62 -7.81 -5.41
CA GLU A 90 -26.86 -7.09 -5.73
C GLU A 90 -27.35 -6.25 -4.55
N LYS A 91 -27.27 -6.79 -3.33
CA LYS A 91 -27.64 -6.04 -2.11
C LYS A 91 -26.71 -4.83 -1.92
N ILE A 92 -25.40 -5.01 -2.11
CA ILE A 92 -24.43 -3.92 -2.03
C ILE A 92 -24.76 -2.82 -3.03
N LYS A 93 -25.02 -3.16 -4.31
CA LYS A 93 -25.35 -2.19 -5.36
C LYS A 93 -26.61 -1.42 -5.05
N LYS A 94 -27.69 -2.14 -4.70
CA LYS A 94 -28.96 -1.50 -4.33
C LYS A 94 -28.83 -0.61 -3.09
N SER A 95 -28.07 -1.03 -2.09
CA SER A 95 -27.78 -0.21 -0.90
C SER A 95 -27.02 1.05 -1.27
N ASN A 96 -26.03 0.95 -2.17
CA ASN A 96 -25.24 2.10 -2.63
C ASN A 96 -26.08 3.11 -3.40
N GLU A 97 -26.97 2.65 -4.26
CA GLU A 97 -27.90 3.52 -5.01
C GLU A 97 -28.90 4.22 -4.08
N ASN A 98 -29.54 3.47 -3.17
CA ASN A 98 -30.56 3.99 -2.27
C ASN A 98 -29.99 4.92 -1.19
N ASN A 99 -28.76 4.65 -0.70
CA ASN A 99 -28.12 5.40 0.38
C ASN A 99 -27.14 6.48 -0.13
N ASN A 100 -27.35 6.99 -1.33
CA ASN A 100 -26.59 8.11 -1.90
C ASN A 100 -25.08 7.94 -1.80
N ASN A 101 -24.56 6.80 -2.31
CA ASN A 101 -23.16 6.45 -2.35
C ASN A 101 -22.54 6.28 -0.95
N ASN A 102 -22.94 5.22 -0.27
CA ASN A 102 -22.51 4.89 1.09
C ASN A 102 -21.13 4.20 1.19
N PHE A 103 -20.39 4.10 0.10
CA PHE A 103 -19.01 3.62 0.08
C PHE A 103 -18.04 4.78 0.25
N ILE A 104 -17.21 4.69 1.29
CA ILE A 104 -16.28 5.75 1.69
C ILE A 104 -14.84 5.27 1.51
N ALA A 105 -14.08 6.01 0.73
CA ALA A 105 -12.67 5.73 0.47
C ALA A 105 -11.78 6.71 1.22
N ILE A 106 -10.67 6.22 1.78
CA ILE A 106 -9.65 7.07 2.42
C ILE A 106 -9.02 8.06 1.44
N GLY A 107 -8.83 7.67 0.18
CA GLY A 107 -8.17 8.48 -0.84
C GLY A 107 -8.52 8.08 -2.27
N PRO A 108 -8.03 8.84 -3.28
CA PRO A 108 -8.41 8.67 -4.68
C PRO A 108 -8.14 7.27 -5.25
N LYS A 109 -6.99 6.66 -4.90
CA LYS A 109 -6.65 5.30 -5.34
C LYS A 109 -7.67 4.27 -4.84
N THR A 110 -8.08 4.39 -3.57
CA THR A 110 -9.09 3.51 -2.97
C THR A 110 -10.46 3.73 -3.60
N LYS A 111 -10.83 5.00 -3.86
CA LYS A 111 -12.06 5.36 -4.56
C LYS A 111 -12.11 4.70 -5.95
N LYS A 112 -11.06 4.88 -6.75
CA LYS A 112 -10.95 4.28 -8.09
C LYS A 112 -11.10 2.75 -8.04
N GLU A 113 -10.56 2.11 -7.01
CA GLU A 113 -10.65 0.65 -6.86
C GLU A 113 -12.08 0.19 -6.52
N ILE A 114 -12.82 0.95 -5.70
CA ILE A 114 -14.26 0.69 -5.46
C ILE A 114 -15.05 0.83 -6.75
N GLU A 115 -14.80 1.89 -7.52
CA GLU A 115 -15.53 2.21 -8.76
C GLU A 115 -15.31 1.17 -9.87
N LYS A 116 -14.22 0.42 -9.86
CA LYS A 116 -14.02 -0.75 -10.77
C LYS A 116 -15.05 -1.87 -10.54
N ASN A 117 -15.69 -1.90 -9.39
CA ASN A 117 -16.77 -2.86 -9.09
C ASN A 117 -18.17 -2.30 -9.41
N ASN A 118 -18.26 -1.23 -10.20
CA ASN A 118 -19.49 -0.51 -10.56
C ASN A 118 -20.26 0.02 -9.32
N ILE A 119 -19.52 0.52 -8.34
CA ILE A 119 -20.05 1.09 -7.10
C ILE A 119 -19.50 2.50 -6.96
N LYS A 120 -20.38 3.50 -6.81
CA LYS A 120 -19.98 4.87 -6.58
C LYS A 120 -19.42 5.06 -5.17
N ALA A 121 -18.34 5.84 -5.02
CA ALA A 121 -17.71 6.08 -3.74
C ALA A 121 -17.41 7.56 -3.49
N LYS A 122 -17.43 7.95 -2.22
CA LYS A 122 -17.04 9.29 -1.74
C LYS A 122 -15.69 9.23 -1.03
N LEU A 123 -14.98 10.33 -1.00
CA LEU A 123 -13.75 10.45 -0.22
C LEU A 123 -14.11 10.81 1.23
N ALA A 124 -13.44 10.19 2.21
CA ALA A 124 -13.63 10.50 3.63
C ALA A 124 -13.38 11.98 3.92
N ILE A 125 -12.38 12.57 3.28
CA ILE A 125 -12.01 13.98 3.47
C ILE A 125 -13.08 14.97 2.99
N SER A 126 -13.97 14.59 2.06
CA SER A 126 -15.04 15.49 1.60
C SER A 126 -16.02 15.88 2.70
N PHE A 127 -15.97 15.20 3.85
CA PHE A 127 -16.81 15.46 5.03
C PHE A 127 -16.06 16.20 6.14
N ALA A 128 -14.74 16.37 6.02
CA ALA A 128 -13.89 16.87 7.10
C ALA A 128 -13.86 18.41 7.25
N SER A 129 -14.43 19.14 6.33
CA SER A 129 -14.60 20.61 6.38
C SER A 129 -15.34 21.05 5.13
N ASN A 130 -15.99 22.21 5.11
CA ASN A 130 -16.67 22.84 3.98
C ASN A 130 -15.77 23.03 2.73
N ILE A 131 -15.05 22.00 2.34
CA ILE A 131 -14.28 21.93 1.11
C ILE A 131 -15.26 21.38 0.08
N ASN A 132 -15.92 22.30 -0.67
CA ASN A 132 -16.62 21.96 -1.89
C ASN A 132 -15.61 21.38 -2.89
N CYS A 133 -15.34 20.10 -2.79
CA CYS A 133 -14.66 19.33 -3.82
C CYS A 133 -15.71 18.82 -4.80
N ASP A 134 -16.40 19.74 -5.47
CA ASP A 134 -17.15 19.42 -6.67
C ASP A 134 -16.15 19.12 -7.79
N ALA A 135 -15.85 17.82 -7.93
CA ALA A 135 -14.94 17.28 -8.93
C ALA A 135 -15.54 17.27 -10.35
N ASN A 136 -16.41 18.23 -10.69
CA ASN A 136 -17.04 18.37 -12.00
C ASN A 136 -16.90 19.77 -12.60
N ASN A 137 -15.76 20.44 -12.39
CA ASN A 137 -15.46 21.64 -13.18
C ASN A 137 -14.18 21.45 -13.98
N ASN A 138 -14.34 20.97 -15.21
CA ASN A 138 -13.43 21.23 -16.33
C ASN A 138 -13.45 22.72 -16.68
N ASN A 139 -12.87 23.58 -15.86
CA ASN A 139 -12.51 24.93 -16.26
C ASN A 139 -11.19 25.31 -15.59
N ASN A 140 -10.14 25.17 -16.37
CA ASN A 140 -8.87 25.84 -16.18
C ASN A 140 -9.11 27.35 -16.10
N ASN A 141 -8.86 27.93 -14.95
CA ASN A 141 -8.39 29.29 -14.67
C ASN A 141 -8.93 29.74 -13.32
N PHE A 142 -8.08 29.65 -12.32
CA PHE A 142 -7.93 30.62 -11.21
C PHE A 142 -6.91 30.07 -10.22
N ILE A 143 -5.62 30.30 -10.55
CA ILE A 143 -4.55 30.16 -9.55
C ILE A 143 -4.49 31.48 -8.80
N THR A 144 -5.20 31.56 -7.69
CA THR A 144 -4.88 32.56 -6.67
C THR A 144 -3.98 31.86 -5.64
N HIS A 145 -2.86 32.51 -5.30
CA HIS A 145 -1.93 32.14 -4.27
C HIS A 145 -2.63 32.03 -2.89
N LYS A 146 -3.25 30.87 -2.60
CA LYS A 146 -3.63 30.46 -1.25
C LYS A 146 -2.92 29.13 -0.98
N GLU A 147 -2.28 29.08 0.20
CA GLU A 147 -1.54 27.95 0.74
C GLU A 147 -2.09 26.61 0.25
N LYS A 148 -1.26 25.80 -0.42
CA LYS A 148 -1.59 24.42 -0.79
C LYS A 148 -1.89 23.66 0.50
N LYS A 149 -3.16 23.60 0.89
CA LYS A 149 -3.59 22.78 2.02
C LYS A 149 -3.28 21.34 1.66
N ILE A 150 -2.29 20.75 2.33
CA ILE A 150 -1.91 19.36 2.15
C ILE A 150 -3.15 18.52 2.48
N ILE A 151 -3.70 17.83 1.49
CA ILE A 151 -4.86 16.97 1.67
C ILE A 151 -4.39 15.69 2.36
N ASP A 152 -4.84 15.47 3.60
CA ASP A 152 -4.49 14.29 4.39
C ASP A 152 -5.40 13.09 4.05
N TYR A 153 -4.87 12.14 3.28
CA TYR A 153 -5.51 10.86 2.98
C TYR A 153 -5.08 9.77 3.98
N SER A 154 -5.07 10.08 5.25
CA SER A 154 -4.70 9.16 6.33
C SER A 154 -5.91 8.64 7.11
N THR A 155 -5.66 7.82 8.12
CA THR A 155 -6.69 7.36 9.07
C THR A 155 -7.41 8.54 9.74
N ASN A 156 -6.75 9.72 9.88
CA ASN A 156 -7.36 10.91 10.44
C ASN A 156 -8.58 11.39 9.62
N SER A 157 -8.52 11.32 8.29
CA SER A 157 -9.67 11.69 7.45
C SER A 157 -10.88 10.77 7.68
N ILE A 158 -10.63 9.48 7.93
CA ILE A 158 -11.71 8.54 8.32
C ILE A 158 -12.27 8.91 9.69
N MET A 159 -11.41 9.22 10.66
CA MET A 159 -11.86 9.62 12.00
C MET A 159 -12.72 10.89 11.95
N GLN A 160 -12.32 11.89 11.16
CA GLN A 160 -13.09 13.11 10.95
C GLN A 160 -14.46 12.81 10.31
N PHE A 161 -14.50 11.91 9.33
CA PHE A 161 -15.76 11.44 8.75
C PHE A 161 -16.65 10.77 9.81
N LEU A 162 -16.11 9.88 10.65
CA LEU A 162 -16.86 9.23 11.71
C LEU A 162 -17.33 10.23 12.77
N ASP A 163 -16.51 11.21 13.13
CA ASP A 163 -16.88 12.30 14.04
C ASP A 163 -18.01 13.17 13.46
N HIS A 164 -18.04 13.35 12.15
CA HIS A 164 -19.14 14.04 11.47
C HIS A 164 -20.43 13.23 11.57
N LEU A 165 -20.38 11.93 11.27
CA LEU A 165 -21.55 11.05 11.37
C LEU A 165 -22.08 10.95 12.80
N ASP A 166 -21.22 10.89 13.81
CA ASP A 166 -21.61 10.76 15.21
C ASP A 166 -22.38 12.00 15.73
N LYS A 167 -22.20 13.17 15.08
CA LYS A 167 -22.95 14.39 15.38
C LYS A 167 -24.36 14.41 14.78
N ILE A 168 -24.64 13.56 13.81
CA ILE A 168 -25.96 13.48 13.18
C ILE A 168 -26.94 12.86 14.19
N LYS A 169 -27.98 13.61 14.53
CA LYS A 169 -29.04 13.09 15.40
C LYS A 169 -29.90 12.10 14.62
N THR A 170 -29.83 10.84 14.99
CA THR A 170 -30.66 9.74 14.42
C THR A 170 -31.37 9.01 15.53
N ASN A 171 -32.52 8.41 15.22
CA ASN A 171 -33.30 7.61 16.19
C ASN A 171 -32.69 6.19 16.39
N LYS A 172 -31.74 5.80 15.55
CA LYS A 172 -31.03 4.51 15.63
C LYS A 172 -29.55 4.74 15.39
N LYS A 173 -28.70 3.81 15.85
CA LYS A 173 -27.27 3.82 15.54
C LYS A 173 -27.04 3.62 14.04
N ILE A 174 -26.02 4.28 13.51
CA ILE A 174 -25.52 4.11 12.14
C ILE A 174 -24.54 2.93 12.16
N ASN A 175 -24.85 1.90 11.39
CA ASN A 175 -24.04 0.68 11.31
C ASN A 175 -22.99 0.78 10.20
N ILE A 176 -21.74 0.56 10.53
CA ILE A 176 -20.61 0.76 9.63
C ILE A 176 -19.75 -0.49 9.57
N LEU A 177 -19.49 -1.00 8.36
CA LEU A 177 -18.50 -2.04 8.13
C LEU A 177 -17.19 -1.42 7.63
N MET A 178 -16.09 -1.80 8.26
CA MET A 178 -14.76 -1.40 7.84
C MET A 178 -13.85 -2.63 7.68
N PRO A 179 -13.69 -3.14 6.44
CA PRO A 179 -12.74 -4.21 6.15
C PRO A 179 -11.30 -3.75 6.41
N ARG A 180 -10.56 -4.53 7.22
CA ARG A 180 -9.22 -4.16 7.71
C ARG A 180 -8.18 -5.23 7.47
N SER A 181 -6.92 -4.82 7.51
CA SER A 181 -5.77 -5.72 7.70
C SER A 181 -5.63 -6.08 9.18
N ALA A 182 -5.23 -7.32 9.48
CA ALA A 182 -4.89 -7.74 10.84
C ALA A 182 -3.72 -6.92 11.43
N GLU A 183 -2.80 -6.42 10.60
CA GLU A 183 -1.69 -5.57 11.01
C GLU A 183 -2.14 -4.16 11.46
N SER A 184 -3.39 -3.77 11.20
CA SER A 184 -3.90 -2.46 11.59
C SER A 184 -3.87 -2.23 13.10
N ILE A 185 -3.97 -3.28 13.91
CA ILE A 185 -3.82 -3.20 15.38
C ILE A 185 -2.40 -2.77 15.75
N LYS A 186 -1.37 -3.41 15.15
CA LYS A 186 0.05 -3.15 15.46
C LYS A 186 0.53 -1.79 14.96
N SER A 187 -0.11 -1.26 13.92
CA SER A 187 0.29 -0.01 13.27
C SER A 187 -0.44 1.23 13.79
N ASN A 188 -1.16 1.14 14.91
CA ASN A 188 -2.01 2.19 15.48
C ASN A 188 -3.04 2.77 14.49
N ASN A 189 -3.35 2.04 13.42
CA ASN A 189 -4.35 2.43 12.44
C ASN A 189 -5.74 1.90 12.79
N PHE A 190 -5.84 1.08 13.84
CA PHE A 190 -7.12 0.59 14.36
C PHE A 190 -7.83 1.71 15.10
N ILE A 191 -9.11 1.92 14.84
CA ILE A 191 -9.91 2.97 15.47
C ILE A 191 -10.46 2.43 16.79
N SER A 192 -9.88 2.85 17.90
CA SER A 192 -10.30 2.46 19.25
C SER A 192 -11.35 3.41 19.86
N LYS A 193 -11.60 4.56 19.22
CA LYS A 193 -12.59 5.53 19.69
C LYS A 193 -13.98 4.92 19.68
N VAL A 194 -14.70 5.06 20.80
CA VAL A 194 -16.11 4.68 20.92
C VAL A 194 -16.98 5.88 20.52
N TYR A 195 -17.94 5.64 19.65
CA TYR A 195 -18.91 6.62 19.17
C TYR A 195 -20.27 6.37 19.79
N LYS A 196 -21.01 7.45 20.06
CA LYS A 196 -22.33 7.36 20.70
C LYS A 196 -23.40 6.84 19.74
N ASN A 197 -23.40 7.37 18.53
CA ASN A 197 -24.43 7.12 17.53
C ASN A 197 -24.01 6.16 16.42
N LEU A 198 -22.78 5.62 16.49
CA LEU A 198 -22.24 4.69 15.50
C LEU A 198 -22.00 3.31 16.09
N ASP A 199 -22.24 2.29 15.27
CA ASP A 199 -21.78 0.91 15.49
C ASP A 199 -20.72 0.59 14.43
N LEU A 200 -19.45 0.78 14.78
CA LEU A 200 -18.31 0.59 13.89
C LEU A 200 -17.75 -0.82 14.02
N GLU A 201 -18.04 -1.66 13.04
CA GLU A 201 -17.54 -3.02 12.95
C GLU A 201 -16.27 -3.07 12.07
N GLN A 202 -15.11 -3.20 12.71
CA GLN A 202 -13.82 -3.36 12.02
C GLN A 202 -13.50 -4.84 11.93
N VAL A 203 -13.59 -5.42 10.73
CA VAL A 203 -13.39 -6.85 10.48
C VAL A 203 -12.10 -7.09 9.73
N PHE A 204 -11.30 -8.05 10.18
CA PHE A 204 -10.04 -8.41 9.55
C PHE A 204 -10.26 -9.36 8.37
N PHE A 205 -10.22 -8.81 7.16
CA PHE A 205 -10.40 -9.58 5.93
C PHE A 205 -9.10 -10.18 5.41
N TYR A 206 -7.96 -9.65 5.80
CA TYR A 206 -6.65 -10.10 5.32
C TYR A 206 -5.53 -9.85 6.31
N LYS A 207 -4.44 -10.57 6.12
CA LYS A 207 -3.17 -10.35 6.80
C LYS A 207 -2.02 -10.33 5.81
N THR A 208 -0.96 -9.64 6.18
CA THR A 208 0.29 -9.64 5.44
C THR A 208 1.23 -10.67 6.07
N ILE A 209 1.76 -11.57 5.29
CA ILE A 209 2.75 -12.57 5.71
C ILE A 209 4.04 -12.39 4.92
N GLU A 210 5.16 -12.77 5.52
CA GLU A 210 6.40 -12.88 4.76
C GLU A 210 6.26 -13.98 3.71
N PHE A 211 6.83 -13.75 2.54
CA PHE A 211 6.80 -14.75 1.48
C PHE A 211 7.87 -15.81 1.73
N ASN A 212 7.53 -16.86 2.47
CA ASN A 212 8.46 -17.91 2.90
C ASN A 212 9.19 -18.61 1.72
N ARG A 213 8.57 -18.65 0.53
CA ARG A 213 9.16 -19.23 -0.69
C ARG A 213 9.79 -18.18 -1.61
N VAL A 214 10.00 -16.97 -1.15
CA VAL A 214 10.59 -15.92 -1.99
C VAL A 214 11.94 -16.35 -2.57
N ARG A 215 12.74 -17.10 -1.81
CA ARG A 215 14.07 -17.56 -2.21
C ARG A 215 14.06 -18.48 -3.43
N GLU A 216 12.95 -19.18 -3.66
CA GLU A 216 12.72 -20.08 -4.80
C GLU A 216 12.14 -19.33 -6.00
N SER A 217 11.71 -18.09 -5.84
CA SER A 217 11.11 -17.31 -6.91
C SER A 217 12.17 -16.87 -7.95
N LYS A 218 11.76 -16.86 -9.21
CA LYS A 218 12.62 -16.40 -10.32
C LYS A 218 13.11 -14.96 -10.11
N GLU A 219 12.25 -14.13 -9.54
CA GLU A 219 12.53 -12.73 -9.24
C GLU A 219 13.62 -12.59 -8.18
N TRP A 220 13.57 -13.39 -7.12
CA TRP A 220 14.59 -13.38 -6.07
C TRP A 220 15.93 -13.95 -6.57
N ILE A 221 15.90 -15.01 -7.33
CA ILE A 221 17.11 -15.58 -7.96
C ILE A 221 17.75 -14.52 -8.88
N LYS A 222 16.94 -13.85 -9.71
CA LYS A 222 17.42 -12.77 -10.58
C LYS A 222 17.95 -11.58 -9.78
N PHE A 223 17.29 -11.21 -8.70
CA PHE A 223 17.77 -10.18 -7.78
C PHE A 223 19.15 -10.53 -7.24
N LYS A 224 19.36 -11.75 -6.70
CA LYS A 224 20.66 -12.21 -6.19
C LYS A 224 21.72 -12.12 -7.27
N GLU A 225 21.47 -12.65 -8.47
CA GLU A 225 22.40 -12.60 -9.59
C GLU A 225 22.86 -11.17 -9.91
N LEU A 226 21.94 -10.21 -9.96
CA LEU A 226 22.24 -8.82 -10.26
C LEU A 226 23.02 -8.14 -9.14
N VAL A 227 22.68 -8.43 -7.89
CA VAL A 227 23.38 -7.93 -6.71
C VAL A 227 24.82 -8.43 -6.66
N PHE A 228 25.06 -9.74 -6.83
CA PHE A 228 26.39 -10.33 -6.85
C PHE A 228 27.26 -9.76 -7.98
N ASN A 229 26.66 -9.52 -9.14
CA ASN A 229 27.35 -8.92 -10.28
C ASN A 229 27.48 -7.38 -10.18
N LYS A 230 27.04 -6.75 -9.06
CA LYS A 230 27.01 -5.29 -8.84
C LYS A 230 26.28 -4.54 -9.96
N LYS A 231 25.26 -5.18 -10.55
CA LYS A 231 24.43 -4.64 -11.62
C LYS A 231 23.08 -4.08 -11.13
N LEU A 232 22.88 -4.02 -9.82
CA LEU A 232 21.67 -3.50 -9.19
C LEU A 232 22.02 -2.33 -8.26
N PRO A 233 22.08 -1.09 -8.76
CA PRO A 233 22.46 0.05 -7.94
C PRO A 233 21.35 0.56 -7.02
N CYS A 234 20.08 0.26 -7.31
CA CYS A 234 18.94 0.87 -6.65
C CYS A 234 17.92 -0.16 -6.13
N LEU A 235 17.41 0.09 -4.91
CA LEU A 235 16.33 -0.67 -4.28
C LEU A 235 15.27 0.28 -3.73
N ILE A 236 14.01 0.07 -4.13
CA ILE A 236 12.85 0.84 -3.69
C ILE A 236 12.01 0.01 -2.71
N PHE A 237 11.77 0.57 -1.53
CA PHE A 237 10.86 0.01 -0.54
C PHE A 237 9.48 0.64 -0.62
N THR A 238 8.44 -0.20 -0.73
CA THR A 238 7.05 0.25 -0.95
C THR A 238 6.20 0.29 0.33
N SER A 239 6.70 -0.24 1.45
CA SER A 239 6.03 -0.19 2.76
C SER A 239 6.96 -0.58 3.91
N PRO A 240 6.62 -0.24 5.18
CA PRO A 240 7.39 -0.71 6.34
C PRO A 240 7.48 -2.23 6.44
N SER A 241 6.41 -2.94 6.06
CA SER A 241 6.38 -4.41 6.09
C SER A 241 7.33 -5.02 5.07
N THR A 242 7.48 -4.41 3.88
CA THR A 242 8.44 -4.88 2.89
C THR A 242 9.89 -4.64 3.31
N VAL A 243 10.16 -3.58 4.07
CA VAL A 243 11.50 -3.34 4.68
C VAL A 243 11.83 -4.47 5.63
N ARG A 244 10.93 -4.77 6.60
CA ARG A 244 11.15 -5.84 7.58
C ARG A 244 11.35 -7.19 6.93
N ALA A 245 10.44 -7.56 6.03
CA ALA A 245 10.51 -8.84 5.32
C ALA A 245 11.78 -8.98 4.48
N PHE A 246 12.17 -7.92 3.75
CA PHE A 246 13.39 -7.94 2.96
C PHE A 246 14.62 -8.25 3.82
N PHE A 247 14.80 -7.53 4.93
CA PHE A 247 15.96 -7.78 5.80
C PHE A 247 15.91 -9.15 6.46
N ASN A 248 14.74 -9.62 6.88
CA ASN A 248 14.60 -10.98 7.42
C ASN A 248 14.99 -12.04 6.37
N ILE A 249 14.52 -11.89 5.13
CA ILE A 249 14.81 -12.84 4.07
C ILE A 249 16.29 -12.80 3.69
N ILE A 250 16.83 -11.61 3.44
CA ILE A 250 18.21 -11.48 2.95
C ILE A 250 19.23 -11.89 4.00
N LEU A 251 19.01 -11.52 5.26
CA LEU A 251 19.88 -11.95 6.36
C LEU A 251 19.89 -13.48 6.49
N ASN A 252 18.73 -14.12 6.44
CA ASN A 252 18.64 -15.58 6.49
C ASN A 252 19.22 -16.27 5.25
N ASP A 253 19.10 -15.67 4.05
CA ASP A 253 19.60 -16.25 2.81
C ASP A 253 21.13 -16.18 2.69
N PHE A 254 21.73 -15.12 3.24
CA PHE A 254 23.18 -14.92 3.23
C PHE A 254 23.89 -15.50 4.48
N TYR A 255 23.14 -15.93 5.50
CA TYR A 255 23.71 -16.47 6.76
C TYR A 255 23.41 -17.95 7.00
N THR A 256 22.79 -18.69 6.08
CA THR A 256 22.68 -20.16 6.23
C THR A 256 24.08 -20.78 6.14
N ARG A 257 24.46 -21.46 7.22
CA ARG A 257 25.82 -22.01 7.44
C ARG A 257 26.34 -22.88 6.30
N ASP A 258 25.45 -23.58 5.59
CA ASP A 258 25.83 -24.57 4.58
C ASP A 258 26.28 -23.96 3.24
N GLU A 259 25.94 -22.70 2.97
CA GLU A 259 26.40 -22.00 1.76
C GLU A 259 27.68 -21.18 1.97
N ILE A 260 28.09 -20.95 3.22
CA ILE A 260 29.34 -20.27 3.57
C ILE A 260 30.56 -21.13 3.19
N GLU A 261 30.43 -22.45 3.24
CA GLU A 261 31.52 -23.37 2.87
C GLU A 261 31.67 -23.60 1.36
N GLN A 262 30.61 -23.39 0.57
CA GLN A 262 30.61 -23.62 -0.87
C GLN A 262 30.81 -22.34 -1.71
N ASN A 263 30.55 -21.16 -1.17
CA ASN A 263 30.70 -19.89 -1.89
C ASN A 263 31.97 -19.16 -1.47
N LYS A 264 32.84 -18.88 -2.44
CA LYS A 264 34.10 -18.09 -2.37
C LYS A 264 33.97 -16.67 -1.79
N TYR A 265 32.86 -16.32 -1.16
CA TYR A 265 32.56 -14.98 -0.65
C TYR A 265 32.37 -15.05 0.87
N GLN A 266 33.48 -15.13 1.60
CA GLN A 266 33.47 -14.91 3.05
C GLN A 266 33.18 -13.44 3.34
N ILE A 267 31.92 -13.14 3.69
CA ILE A 267 31.57 -11.87 4.29
C ILE A 267 31.70 -12.03 5.81
N GLN A 268 32.82 -11.59 6.37
CA GLN A 268 32.95 -11.46 7.84
C GLN A 268 32.05 -10.31 8.29
N ILE A 269 30.93 -10.62 8.92
CA ILE A 269 30.00 -9.62 9.44
C ILE A 269 29.99 -9.71 10.96
N SER A 270 30.39 -8.61 11.62
CA SER A 270 30.36 -8.49 13.07
C SER A 270 28.94 -8.19 13.60
N SER A 271 28.62 -8.70 14.78
CA SER A 271 27.27 -8.68 15.39
C SER A 271 26.84 -7.29 15.85
N ASN A 272 25.81 -6.68 15.25
CA ASN A 272 24.89 -5.66 15.77
C ASN A 272 24.24 -4.84 14.65
N VAL A 273 23.32 -3.93 14.94
CA VAL A 273 22.49 -3.09 14.03
C VAL A 273 23.26 -2.39 12.88
N LYS A 274 24.57 -2.27 12.94
CA LYS A 274 25.44 -1.85 11.83
C LYS A 274 25.41 -2.79 10.62
N LYS A 275 24.94 -4.02 10.78
CA LYS A 275 24.98 -5.08 9.77
C LYS A 275 24.14 -4.79 8.53
N GLU A 276 22.95 -4.22 8.68
CA GLU A 276 22.02 -4.07 7.56
C GLU A 276 22.56 -3.05 6.53
N GLN A 277 23.09 -1.93 6.98
CA GLN A 277 23.70 -0.94 6.06
C GLN A 277 25.00 -1.48 5.43
N GLU A 278 25.81 -2.20 6.22
CA GLU A 278 27.04 -2.84 5.70
C GLU A 278 26.68 -3.90 4.65
N LEU A 279 25.66 -4.71 4.91
CA LEU A 279 25.18 -5.69 3.95
C LEU A 279 24.75 -5.03 2.65
N LEU A 280 23.97 -3.96 2.68
CA LEU A 280 23.56 -3.22 1.49
C LEU A 280 24.76 -2.68 0.71
N ASN A 281 25.78 -2.18 1.41
CA ASN A 281 27.01 -1.68 0.80
C ASN A 281 27.80 -2.81 0.11
N VAL A 282 27.94 -3.94 0.79
CA VAL A 282 28.61 -5.14 0.24
C VAL A 282 27.88 -5.65 -1.00
N LEU A 283 26.55 -5.64 -0.97
CA LEU A 283 25.70 -6.01 -2.09
C LEU A 283 25.74 -5.00 -3.24
N GLY A 284 26.40 -3.85 -3.06
CA GLY A 284 26.51 -2.81 -4.09
C GLY A 284 25.24 -1.99 -4.27
N LEU A 285 24.27 -2.08 -3.34
CA LEU A 285 23.06 -1.29 -3.32
C LEU A 285 23.36 0.13 -2.83
N LYS A 286 23.68 1.01 -3.77
CA LYS A 286 24.14 2.37 -3.49
C LYS A 286 23.00 3.33 -3.16
N LEU A 287 21.81 3.07 -3.71
CA LEU A 287 20.67 3.95 -3.62
C LEU A 287 19.46 3.20 -3.06
N ILE A 288 19.03 3.59 -1.87
CA ILE A 288 17.83 3.09 -1.23
C ILE A 288 16.78 4.17 -1.28
N ILE A 289 15.59 3.84 -1.77
CA ILE A 289 14.48 4.79 -1.87
C ILE A 289 13.30 4.29 -1.04
N SER A 290 12.73 5.19 -0.27
CA SER A 290 11.48 5.01 0.44
C SER A 290 10.33 5.63 -0.35
N ILE A 291 9.23 4.90 -0.48
CA ILE A 291 8.02 5.42 -1.13
C ILE A 291 7.36 6.55 -0.34
N GLY A 292 7.65 6.68 0.95
CA GLY A 292 7.04 7.72 1.79
C GLY A 292 7.35 7.59 3.29
N PRO A 293 6.80 8.51 4.13
CA PRO A 293 7.25 8.75 5.50
C PRO A 293 7.24 7.51 6.40
N LYS A 294 6.18 6.70 6.38
CA LYS A 294 6.09 5.49 7.22
C LYS A 294 7.18 4.46 6.88
N THR A 295 7.53 4.35 5.60
CA THR A 295 8.61 3.46 5.13
C THR A 295 9.96 4.03 5.52
N SER A 296 10.11 5.36 5.45
CA SER A 296 11.27 6.11 5.90
C SER A 296 11.55 5.91 7.39
N GLU A 297 10.52 5.95 8.23
CA GLU A 297 10.65 5.68 9.67
C GLU A 297 11.20 4.28 9.96
N GLU A 298 10.76 3.28 9.18
CA GLU A 298 11.25 1.90 9.34
C GLU A 298 12.72 1.77 8.92
N LEU A 299 13.14 2.42 7.84
CA LEU A 299 14.55 2.49 7.40
C LEU A 299 15.41 3.25 8.41
N LYS A 300 14.91 4.36 8.96
CA LYS A 300 15.59 5.16 9.98
C LYS A 300 15.85 4.35 11.25
N LYS A 301 14.87 3.55 11.73
CA LYS A 301 15.03 2.65 12.88
C LYS A 301 16.18 1.64 12.70
N ARG A 302 16.51 1.33 11.44
CA ARG A 302 17.58 0.39 11.05
C ARG A 302 18.88 1.10 10.69
N ASN A 303 18.95 2.42 10.89
CA ASN A 303 20.09 3.27 10.52
C ASN A 303 20.47 3.15 9.03
N ILE A 304 19.51 2.89 8.14
CA ILE A 304 19.73 2.81 6.69
C ILE A 304 19.65 4.23 6.11
N LYS A 305 20.63 4.57 5.24
CA LYS A 305 20.59 5.80 4.45
C LYS A 305 19.60 5.61 3.29
N TYR A 306 18.71 6.57 3.09
CA TYR A 306 17.69 6.52 2.07
C TYR A 306 17.34 7.91 1.52
N ILE A 307 16.67 7.92 0.39
CA ILE A 307 15.97 9.08 -0.18
C ILE A 307 14.47 8.82 -0.05
N GLU A 308 13.70 9.78 0.47
CA GLU A 308 12.25 9.70 0.48
C GLU A 308 11.66 10.29 -0.78
N SER A 309 10.70 9.58 -1.39
CA SER A 309 9.98 10.06 -2.56
C SER A 309 9.05 11.23 -2.21
N GLU A 310 9.00 12.24 -3.06
CA GLU A 310 8.08 13.36 -2.92
C GLU A 310 6.62 12.94 -3.16
N GLU A 311 6.40 12.00 -4.08
CA GLU A 311 5.10 11.41 -4.37
C GLU A 311 5.06 9.97 -3.87
N HIS A 312 4.07 9.64 -3.03
CA HIS A 312 3.95 8.35 -2.36
C HIS A 312 3.28 7.28 -3.25
N THR A 313 3.64 7.27 -4.53
CA THR A 313 3.22 6.27 -5.53
C THR A 313 4.46 5.63 -6.17
N ILE A 314 4.31 4.47 -6.78
CA ILE A 314 5.43 3.83 -7.49
C ILE A 314 5.86 4.70 -8.67
N GLU A 315 4.90 5.19 -9.45
CA GLU A 315 5.16 6.10 -10.57
C GLU A 315 5.93 7.34 -10.12
N GLY A 316 5.44 8.05 -9.09
CA GLY A 316 6.11 9.23 -8.53
C GLY A 316 7.50 8.93 -7.98
N THR A 317 7.66 7.75 -7.33
CA THR A 317 8.97 7.30 -6.84
C THR A 317 9.96 7.04 -7.98
N LEU A 318 9.50 6.44 -9.07
CA LEU A 318 10.33 6.22 -10.27
C LEU A 318 10.68 7.54 -10.96
N ASN A 319 9.74 8.47 -11.07
CA ASN A 319 10.00 9.81 -11.61
C ASN A 319 11.05 10.58 -10.77
N HIS A 320 10.92 10.52 -9.42
CA HIS A 320 11.90 11.13 -8.53
C HIS A 320 13.29 10.51 -8.69
N LEU A 321 13.37 9.17 -8.77
CA LEU A 321 14.63 8.47 -9.03
C LEU A 321 15.28 8.91 -10.35
N LEU A 322 14.50 9.01 -11.42
CA LEU A 322 15.01 9.42 -12.73
C LEU A 322 15.55 10.84 -12.71
N LYS A 323 14.84 11.76 -12.07
CA LYS A 323 15.31 13.13 -11.87
C LYS A 323 16.63 13.13 -11.11
N TYR A 324 16.70 12.41 -9.98
CA TYR A 324 17.91 12.29 -9.17
C TYR A 324 19.10 11.73 -9.98
N MET A 325 18.86 10.72 -10.82
CA MET A 325 19.91 10.13 -11.67
C MET A 325 20.35 11.07 -12.80
N SER A 326 19.43 11.88 -13.36
CA SER A 326 19.78 12.87 -14.38
C SER A 326 20.61 14.04 -13.83
N ASP A 327 20.39 14.40 -12.55
CA ASP A 327 21.15 15.47 -11.88
C ASP A 327 22.56 15.04 -11.45
N MET A 328 22.85 13.71 -11.47
CA MET A 328 24.16 13.13 -11.14
C MET A 328 25.05 12.84 -12.37
N LEU A 329 24.47 12.90 -13.58
CA LEU A 329 25.17 12.69 -14.87
C LEU A 329 25.56 14.01 -15.52
#